data_743604ed06df150d36af3aa117dd99eb
#
_entry.id   743604ed06df150d36af3aa117dd99eb
#
_cell.length_a   1.000
_cell.length_b   1.000
_cell.length_c   1.000
_cell.angle_alpha   90.00
_cell.angle_beta   90.00
_cell.angle_gamma   90.00
#
_symmetry.space_group_name_H-M   'P 1'
#
loop_
_entity.id
_entity.type
_entity.pdbx_description
1 polymer ?
#
loop_
_entity_poly.entity_id
_entity_poly.type
_entity_poly.pdbx_seq_one_letter_code
_entity_poly.pdbx_strand_id
1 'polypeptide(L)'
;MLTRKDGEETRQKILDAACHVFGEKGYRGATHAAICDRAGVNTAAINYHFGSKGSLYRAVWDHIVQQVERLYPTDGGIAPDANATDRLSATVRALLERRTDQRSLRPFHNIRMMEMANPSGILDEAMTRWREKVRAHVVGILKSLLGPEATLREIELCEMSIVSQCLMAHGHPRRGSHRPPWHAATADLDVLVAHILRFSLAGINAVRQSIDDRGASH
;
A
#
# COMPACT_ATOMS: atom_id res chain seq x y z
N MET A 1 6.46 -2.89 -40.70
CA MET A 1 5.92 -3.94 -39.81
C MET A 1 6.43 -3.66 -38.41
N LEU A 2 5.60 -3.23 -37.46
CA LEU A 2 6.03 -3.02 -36.06
C LEU A 2 6.50 -4.36 -35.50
N THR A 3 7.69 -4.39 -34.94
CA THR A 3 8.19 -5.59 -34.28
C THR A 3 7.48 -5.79 -32.94
N ARG A 4 7.45 -7.00 -32.39
CA ARG A 4 6.90 -7.29 -31.06
C ARG A 4 7.53 -6.39 -29.97
N LYS A 5 8.80 -6.02 -30.15
CA LYS A 5 9.56 -5.13 -29.28
C LYS A 5 9.03 -3.70 -29.33
N ASP A 6 8.74 -3.16 -30.53
CA ASP A 6 8.19 -1.81 -30.70
C ASP A 6 6.81 -1.68 -30.05
N GLY A 7 6.01 -2.75 -30.11
CA GLY A 7 4.70 -2.82 -29.46
C GLY A 7 4.79 -2.75 -27.93
N GLU A 8 5.74 -3.47 -27.32
CA GLU A 8 5.94 -3.45 -25.87
C GLU A 8 6.50 -2.11 -25.39
N GLU A 9 7.42 -1.51 -26.12
CA GLU A 9 7.93 -0.17 -25.81
C GLU A 9 6.82 0.88 -25.87
N THR A 10 5.95 0.81 -26.87
CA THR A 10 4.79 1.71 -27.00
C THR A 10 3.80 1.52 -25.84
N ARG A 11 3.52 0.27 -25.48
CA ARG A 11 2.66 -0.08 -24.35
C ARG A 11 3.19 0.50 -23.04
N GLN A 12 4.51 0.38 -22.81
CA GLN A 12 5.16 0.91 -21.60
C GLN A 12 5.11 2.45 -21.57
N LYS A 13 5.37 3.14 -22.68
CA LYS A 13 5.26 4.60 -22.79
C LYS A 13 3.84 5.09 -22.43
N ILE A 14 2.80 4.40 -22.91
CA ILE A 14 1.41 4.72 -22.58
C ILE A 14 1.17 4.51 -21.08
N LEU A 15 1.64 3.41 -20.52
CA LEU A 15 1.45 3.09 -19.11
C LEU A 15 2.10 4.14 -18.20
N ASP A 16 3.34 4.52 -18.48
CA ASP A 16 4.08 5.54 -17.73
C ASP A 16 3.40 6.91 -17.81
N ALA A 17 2.98 7.32 -19.00
CA ALA A 17 2.23 8.55 -19.21
C ALA A 17 0.89 8.56 -18.45
N ALA A 18 0.18 7.43 -18.50
CA ALA A 18 -1.10 7.25 -17.81
C ALA A 18 -0.94 7.27 -16.28
N CYS A 19 0.14 6.69 -15.72
CA CYS A 19 0.46 6.80 -14.28
C CYS A 19 0.50 8.26 -13.82
N HIS A 20 1.16 9.13 -14.58
CA HIS A 20 1.24 10.55 -14.27
C HIS A 20 -0.11 11.25 -14.41
N VAL A 21 -0.79 11.06 -15.54
CA VAL A 21 -2.06 11.76 -15.83
C VAL A 21 -3.16 11.35 -14.86
N PHE A 22 -3.29 10.06 -14.55
CA PHE A 22 -4.24 9.60 -13.55
C PHE A 22 -3.86 10.02 -12.13
N GLY A 23 -2.57 10.04 -11.79
CA GLY A 23 -2.08 10.54 -10.51
C GLY A 23 -2.32 12.03 -10.30
N GLU A 24 -2.34 12.84 -11.36
CA GLU A 24 -2.60 14.29 -11.30
C GLU A 24 -4.08 14.64 -11.34
N LYS A 25 -4.87 13.97 -12.20
CA LYS A 25 -6.24 14.35 -12.55
C LYS A 25 -7.31 13.38 -12.07
N GLY A 26 -6.93 12.24 -11.52
CA GLY A 26 -7.82 11.14 -11.17
C GLY A 26 -8.44 10.48 -12.41
N TYR A 27 -9.24 9.44 -12.19
CA TYR A 27 -9.90 8.74 -13.29
C TYR A 27 -10.80 9.64 -14.14
N ARG A 28 -11.65 10.45 -13.51
CA ARG A 28 -12.65 11.27 -14.22
C ARG A 28 -12.03 12.42 -14.99
N GLY A 29 -11.01 13.09 -14.44
CA GLY A 29 -10.33 14.23 -15.05
C GLY A 29 -9.28 13.87 -16.10
N ALA A 30 -8.81 12.63 -16.14
CA ALA A 30 -7.89 12.15 -17.16
C ALA A 30 -8.60 11.92 -18.50
N THR A 31 -7.95 12.31 -19.60
CA THR A 31 -8.45 12.10 -20.97
C THR A 31 -7.45 11.31 -21.80
N HIS A 32 -7.94 10.59 -22.82
CA HIS A 32 -7.05 9.91 -23.77
C HIS A 32 -6.11 10.90 -24.47
N ALA A 33 -6.58 12.08 -24.82
CA ALA A 33 -5.76 13.14 -25.44
C ALA A 33 -4.56 13.49 -24.53
N ALA A 34 -4.81 13.79 -23.25
CA ALA A 34 -3.72 14.13 -22.31
C ALA A 34 -2.71 13.00 -22.13
N ILE A 35 -3.15 11.73 -22.18
CA ILE A 35 -2.26 10.58 -22.11
C ILE A 35 -1.47 10.43 -23.40
N CYS A 36 -2.13 10.58 -24.57
CA CYS A 36 -1.48 10.51 -25.87
C CYS A 36 -0.41 11.59 -26.05
N ASP A 37 -0.73 12.83 -25.69
CA ASP A 37 0.19 13.98 -25.77
C ASP A 37 1.45 13.70 -24.92
N ARG A 38 1.25 13.17 -23.70
CA ARG A 38 2.37 12.87 -22.82
C ARG A 38 3.18 11.65 -23.27
N ALA A 39 2.54 10.65 -23.85
CA ALA A 39 3.21 9.42 -24.33
C ALA A 39 3.85 9.59 -25.71
N GLY A 40 3.52 10.63 -26.47
CA GLY A 40 3.93 10.81 -27.85
C GLY A 40 3.32 9.78 -28.79
N VAL A 41 2.06 9.38 -28.56
CA VAL A 41 1.33 8.38 -29.35
C VAL A 41 -0.04 8.90 -29.77
N ASN A 42 -0.69 8.21 -30.69
CA ASN A 42 -2.07 8.51 -31.09
C ASN A 42 -3.07 7.69 -30.27
N THR A 43 -4.35 8.09 -30.31
CA THR A 43 -5.44 7.43 -29.57
C THR A 43 -5.65 5.97 -30.02
N ALA A 44 -5.36 5.64 -31.28
CA ALA A 44 -5.48 4.28 -31.79
C ALA A 44 -4.53 3.32 -31.04
N ALA A 45 -3.34 3.79 -30.67
CA ALA A 45 -2.38 2.99 -29.88
C ALA A 45 -2.93 2.66 -28.47
N ILE A 46 -3.60 3.60 -27.80
CA ILE A 46 -4.24 3.33 -26.49
C ILE A 46 -5.33 2.27 -26.63
N ASN A 47 -6.20 2.42 -27.63
CA ASN A 47 -7.28 1.46 -27.88
C ASN A 47 -6.73 0.08 -28.26
N TYR A 48 -5.67 0.02 -29.03
CA TYR A 48 -5.02 -1.23 -29.43
C TYR A 48 -4.43 -1.97 -28.21
N HIS A 49 -3.69 -1.26 -27.33
CA HIS A 49 -2.98 -1.89 -26.20
C HIS A 49 -3.84 -2.13 -24.97
N PHE A 50 -4.84 -1.30 -24.73
CA PHE A 50 -5.61 -1.32 -23.47
C PHE A 50 -7.14 -1.38 -23.67
N GLY A 51 -7.64 -1.17 -24.86
CA GLY A 51 -9.06 -1.24 -25.20
C GLY A 51 -9.85 -0.04 -24.68
N SER A 52 -9.87 0.19 -23.38
CA SER A 52 -10.65 1.27 -22.78
C SER A 52 -9.86 2.05 -21.73
N LYS A 53 -10.35 3.26 -21.40
CA LYS A 53 -9.79 4.07 -20.30
C LYS A 53 -9.85 3.35 -18.96
N GLY A 54 -10.92 2.58 -18.70
CA GLY A 54 -11.06 1.79 -17.47
C GLY A 54 -10.05 0.65 -17.40
N SER A 55 -9.83 -0.05 -18.52
CA SER A 55 -8.81 -1.11 -18.59
C SER A 55 -7.40 -0.56 -18.45
N LEU A 56 -7.10 0.60 -19.05
CA LEU A 56 -5.83 1.30 -18.87
C LEU A 56 -5.65 1.71 -17.40
N TYR A 57 -6.69 2.20 -16.73
CA TYR A 57 -6.61 2.60 -15.32
C TYR A 57 -6.32 1.42 -14.40
N ARG A 58 -6.95 0.25 -14.65
CA ARG A 58 -6.62 -1.00 -13.94
C ARG A 58 -5.16 -1.42 -14.18
N ALA A 59 -4.70 -1.38 -15.44
CA ALA A 59 -3.32 -1.72 -15.77
C ALA A 59 -2.31 -0.78 -15.08
N VAL A 60 -2.63 0.51 -14.97
CA VAL A 60 -1.84 1.48 -14.20
C VAL A 60 -1.80 1.09 -12.72
N TRP A 61 -2.94 0.75 -12.12
CA TRP A 61 -2.96 0.31 -10.73
C TRP A 61 -2.11 -0.93 -10.49
N ASP A 62 -2.26 -1.96 -11.34
CA ASP A 62 -1.49 -3.19 -11.23
C ASP A 62 0.02 -2.94 -11.38
N HIS A 63 0.41 -2.10 -12.33
CA HIS A 63 1.81 -1.70 -12.54
C HIS A 63 2.39 -0.99 -11.31
N ILE A 64 1.65 -0.04 -10.74
CA ILE A 64 2.07 0.71 -9.57
C ILE A 64 2.18 -0.19 -8.33
N VAL A 65 1.21 -1.10 -8.12
CA VAL A 65 1.25 -2.07 -7.01
C VAL A 65 2.45 -3.00 -7.14
N GLN A 66 2.77 -3.48 -8.35
CA GLN A 66 3.98 -4.26 -8.58
C GLN A 66 5.26 -3.47 -8.26
N GLN A 67 5.29 -2.18 -8.59
CA GLN A 67 6.42 -1.30 -8.23
C GLN A 67 6.54 -1.13 -6.72
N VAL A 68 5.43 -0.91 -6.02
CA VAL A 68 5.39 -0.85 -4.55
C VAL A 68 5.94 -2.12 -3.91
N GLU A 69 5.46 -3.29 -4.37
CA GLU A 69 5.92 -4.59 -3.84
C GLU A 69 7.39 -4.88 -4.16
N ARG A 70 7.90 -4.37 -5.27
CA ARG A 70 9.32 -4.53 -5.64
C ARG A 70 10.24 -3.67 -4.79
N LEU A 71 9.84 -2.41 -4.52
CA LEU A 71 10.66 -1.47 -3.74
C LEU A 71 10.58 -1.77 -2.25
N TYR A 72 9.39 -2.09 -1.77
CA TYR A 72 9.08 -2.31 -0.36
C TYR A 72 8.16 -3.52 -0.23
N PRO A 73 8.66 -4.75 -0.34
CA PRO A 73 7.84 -5.95 -0.20
C PRO A 73 7.11 -5.97 1.16
N THR A 74 5.90 -6.54 1.20
CA THR A 74 5.06 -6.52 2.41
C THR A 74 5.71 -7.24 3.59
N ASP A 75 6.51 -8.27 3.31
CA ASP A 75 7.30 -9.02 4.31
C ASP A 75 8.62 -8.32 4.70
N GLY A 76 8.92 -7.15 4.10
CA GLY A 76 10.18 -6.44 4.30
C GLY A 76 11.40 -7.18 3.76
N GLY A 77 11.21 -8.19 2.92
CA GLY A 77 12.30 -9.01 2.36
C GLY A 77 12.96 -9.94 3.39
N ILE A 78 12.34 -10.16 4.55
CA ILE A 78 12.88 -11.07 5.58
C ILE A 78 12.61 -12.53 5.21
N ALA A 79 13.45 -13.43 5.68
CA ALA A 79 13.29 -14.86 5.46
C ALA A 79 11.94 -15.37 6.02
N PRO A 80 11.24 -16.28 5.30
CA PRO A 80 9.91 -16.75 5.71
C PRO A 80 9.89 -17.48 7.05
N ASP A 81 11.03 -18.08 7.44
CA ASP A 81 11.26 -18.81 8.68
C ASP A 81 11.75 -17.94 9.84
N ALA A 82 11.91 -16.64 9.63
CA ALA A 82 12.24 -15.70 10.70
C ALA A 82 11.16 -15.71 11.80
N ASN A 83 11.57 -15.44 13.04
CA ASN A 83 10.61 -15.39 14.14
C ASN A 83 9.54 -14.30 13.95
N ALA A 84 8.41 -14.44 14.61
CA ALA A 84 7.25 -13.57 14.41
C ALA A 84 7.52 -12.10 14.78
N THR A 85 8.41 -11.85 15.76
CA THR A 85 8.79 -10.48 16.15
C THR A 85 9.60 -9.80 15.07
N ASP A 86 10.56 -10.48 14.47
CA ASP A 86 11.37 -9.94 13.38
C ASP A 86 10.53 -9.73 12.11
N ARG A 87 9.61 -10.65 11.83
CA ARG A 87 8.65 -10.49 10.72
C ARG A 87 7.75 -9.29 10.93
N LEU A 88 7.27 -9.05 12.16
CA LEU A 88 6.49 -7.85 12.48
C LEU A 88 7.33 -6.58 12.28
N SER A 89 8.59 -6.59 12.73
CA SER A 89 9.53 -5.48 12.56
C SER A 89 9.72 -5.11 11.09
N ALA A 90 10.04 -6.10 10.27
CA ALA A 90 10.24 -5.92 8.84
C ALA A 90 8.96 -5.39 8.13
N THR A 91 7.79 -5.93 8.51
CA THR A 91 6.50 -5.48 7.98
C THR A 91 6.18 -4.03 8.37
N VAL A 92 6.35 -3.65 9.65
CA VAL A 92 6.14 -2.28 10.11
C VAL A 92 7.06 -1.31 9.35
N ARG A 93 8.33 -1.65 9.20
CA ARG A 93 9.30 -0.87 8.43
C ARG A 93 8.83 -0.70 6.98
N ALA A 94 8.49 -1.77 6.28
CA ALA A 94 8.03 -1.73 4.90
C ALA A 94 6.77 -0.86 4.72
N LEU A 95 5.81 -0.96 5.63
CA LEU A 95 4.58 -0.14 5.60
C LEU A 95 4.89 1.36 5.78
N LEU A 96 5.85 1.70 6.65
CA LEU A 96 6.28 3.08 6.88
C LEU A 96 7.10 3.61 5.70
N GLU A 97 8.03 2.83 5.15
CA GLU A 97 8.81 3.20 3.97
C GLU A 97 7.91 3.45 2.75
N ARG A 98 6.94 2.58 2.48
CA ARG A 98 5.90 2.82 1.47
C ARG A 98 5.19 4.16 1.67
N ARG A 99 4.98 4.55 2.91
CA ARG A 99 4.28 5.79 3.25
C ARG A 99 5.14 7.02 3.10
N THR A 100 6.42 6.92 3.41
CA THR A 100 7.39 8.04 3.40
C THR A 100 7.96 8.32 2.03
N ASP A 101 8.06 7.34 1.14
CA ASP A 101 8.54 7.54 -0.22
C ASP A 101 7.52 8.30 -1.08
N GLN A 102 7.55 9.62 -0.91
CA GLN A 102 6.71 10.55 -1.69
C GLN A 102 7.27 10.80 -3.10
N ARG A 103 8.48 10.35 -3.40
CA ARG A 103 9.13 10.57 -4.69
C ARG A 103 8.82 9.43 -5.65
N SER A 104 9.22 8.21 -5.32
CA SER A 104 9.06 7.03 -6.19
C SER A 104 7.61 6.54 -6.24
N LEU A 105 6.87 6.66 -5.12
CA LEU A 105 5.49 6.18 -4.99
C LEU A 105 4.42 7.28 -5.13
N ARG A 106 4.79 8.44 -5.67
CA ARG A 106 3.84 9.56 -5.84
C ARG A 106 2.57 9.19 -6.61
N PRO A 107 2.62 8.49 -7.75
CA PRO A 107 1.41 8.07 -8.46
C PRO A 107 0.52 7.15 -7.61
N PHE A 108 1.11 6.22 -6.86
CA PHE A 108 0.40 5.33 -5.95
C PHE A 108 -0.37 6.11 -4.88
N HIS A 109 0.30 7.04 -4.20
CA HIS A 109 -0.33 7.85 -3.17
C HIS A 109 -1.47 8.71 -3.73
N ASN A 110 -1.24 9.36 -4.87
CA ASN A 110 -2.21 10.24 -5.48
C ASN A 110 -3.45 9.47 -5.96
N ILE A 111 -3.30 8.37 -6.69
CA ILE A 111 -4.41 7.54 -7.15
C ILE A 111 -5.21 7.04 -5.96
N ARG A 112 -4.54 6.50 -4.94
CA ARG A 112 -5.20 6.01 -3.74
C ARG A 112 -5.99 7.09 -3.00
N MET A 113 -5.43 8.29 -2.86
CA MET A 113 -6.10 9.43 -2.25
C MET A 113 -7.32 9.87 -3.06
N MET A 114 -7.22 9.89 -4.39
CA MET A 114 -8.33 10.25 -5.25
C MET A 114 -9.46 9.23 -5.21
N GLU A 115 -9.15 7.94 -5.22
CA GLU A 115 -10.14 6.87 -5.08
C GLU A 115 -10.81 6.90 -3.70
N MET A 116 -10.08 7.22 -2.63
CA MET A 116 -10.68 7.39 -1.30
C MET A 116 -11.60 8.62 -1.21
N ALA A 117 -11.25 9.72 -1.87
CA ALA A 117 -12.04 10.95 -1.83
C ALA A 117 -13.23 10.95 -2.81
N ASN A 118 -13.09 10.31 -3.95
CA ASN A 118 -14.09 10.27 -5.01
C ASN A 118 -13.96 8.96 -5.82
N PRO A 119 -14.51 7.85 -5.30
CA PRO A 119 -14.36 6.53 -5.89
C PRO A 119 -14.81 6.50 -7.37
N SER A 120 -13.99 5.89 -8.22
CA SER A 120 -14.35 5.70 -9.63
C SER A 120 -15.24 4.47 -9.84
N GLY A 121 -15.21 3.51 -8.92
CA GLY A 121 -15.77 2.18 -9.05
C GLY A 121 -14.92 1.22 -9.89
N ILE A 122 -13.91 1.74 -10.60
CA ILE A 122 -13.07 0.95 -11.52
C ILE A 122 -12.02 0.13 -10.78
N LEU A 123 -11.48 0.67 -9.65
CA LEU A 123 -10.42 0.05 -8.88
C LEU A 123 -10.89 -0.67 -7.61
N ASP A 124 -12.19 -0.67 -7.28
CA ASP A 124 -12.70 -1.15 -5.99
C ASP A 124 -12.23 -2.59 -5.68
N GLU A 125 -12.39 -3.49 -6.64
CA GLU A 125 -11.98 -4.88 -6.50
C GLU A 125 -10.44 -5.03 -6.43
N ALA A 126 -9.70 -4.30 -7.27
CA ALA A 126 -8.25 -4.36 -7.29
C ALA A 126 -7.62 -3.79 -6.00
N MET A 127 -8.17 -2.70 -5.49
CA MET A 127 -7.75 -2.12 -4.21
C MET A 127 -8.12 -3.01 -3.03
N THR A 128 -9.27 -3.67 -3.08
CA THR A 128 -9.68 -4.64 -2.06
C THR A 128 -8.73 -5.82 -2.03
N ARG A 129 -8.44 -6.47 -3.18
CA ARG A 129 -7.46 -7.56 -3.26
C ARG A 129 -6.08 -7.17 -2.71
N TRP A 130 -5.62 -5.96 -3.05
CA TRP A 130 -4.34 -5.48 -2.52
C TRP A 130 -4.36 -5.31 -0.99
N ARG A 131 -5.42 -4.71 -0.43
CA ARG A 131 -5.57 -4.57 1.03
C ARG A 131 -5.63 -5.92 1.73
N GLU A 132 -6.39 -6.88 1.16
CA GLU A 132 -6.52 -8.22 1.71
C GLU A 132 -5.20 -8.98 1.72
N LYS A 133 -4.37 -8.81 0.68
CA LYS A 133 -3.02 -9.40 0.65
C LYS A 133 -2.15 -8.88 1.79
N VAL A 134 -2.13 -7.57 2.02
CA VAL A 134 -1.37 -6.95 3.13
C VAL A 134 -1.93 -7.42 4.47
N ARG A 135 -3.27 -7.41 4.61
CA ARG A 135 -3.97 -7.88 5.80
C ARG A 135 -3.63 -9.33 6.13
N ALA A 136 -3.73 -10.23 5.16
CA ALA A 136 -3.45 -11.66 5.37
C ALA A 136 -2.02 -11.90 5.90
N HIS A 137 -1.04 -11.11 5.44
CA HIS A 137 0.33 -11.18 5.92
C HIS A 137 0.43 -10.76 7.40
N VAL A 138 -0.13 -9.61 7.78
CA VAL A 138 -0.13 -9.11 9.16
C VAL A 138 -0.88 -10.07 10.09
N VAL A 139 -2.05 -10.56 9.68
CA VAL A 139 -2.85 -11.53 10.43
C VAL A 139 -2.06 -12.84 10.66
N GLY A 140 -1.31 -13.31 9.67
CA GLY A 140 -0.45 -14.48 9.80
C GLY A 140 0.62 -14.31 10.89
N ILE A 141 1.24 -13.13 10.98
CA ILE A 141 2.20 -12.81 12.04
C ILE A 141 1.51 -12.75 13.41
N LEU A 142 0.36 -12.09 13.48
CA LEU A 142 -0.41 -11.96 14.73
C LEU A 142 -0.88 -13.30 15.28
N LYS A 143 -1.32 -14.22 14.42
CA LYS A 143 -1.65 -15.59 14.83
C LYS A 143 -0.44 -16.30 15.47
N SER A 144 0.76 -16.09 14.93
CA SER A 144 1.98 -16.67 15.52
C SER A 144 2.35 -16.04 16.86
N LEU A 145 2.06 -14.74 17.08
CA LEU A 145 2.38 -14.03 18.31
C LEU A 145 1.34 -14.27 19.40
N LEU A 146 0.05 -14.31 19.07
CA LEU A 146 -1.03 -14.47 20.04
C LEU A 146 -1.30 -15.93 20.41
N GLY A 147 -0.92 -16.87 19.56
CA GLY A 147 -1.16 -18.30 19.78
C GLY A 147 -2.48 -18.82 19.21
N PRO A 148 -2.71 -20.15 19.28
CA PRO A 148 -3.84 -20.80 18.61
C PRO A 148 -5.21 -20.49 19.22
N GLU A 149 -5.24 -20.11 20.52
CA GLU A 149 -6.48 -19.80 21.25
C GLU A 149 -6.98 -18.37 21.02
N ALA A 150 -6.25 -17.58 20.22
CA ALA A 150 -6.64 -16.22 19.89
C ALA A 150 -7.89 -16.20 19.01
N THR A 151 -8.90 -15.46 19.44
CA THR A 151 -10.13 -15.24 18.68
C THR A 151 -9.86 -14.32 17.48
N LEU A 152 -10.69 -14.42 16.45
CA LEU A 152 -10.63 -13.51 15.30
C LEU A 152 -10.71 -12.04 15.74
N ARG A 153 -11.56 -11.72 16.71
CA ARG A 153 -11.72 -10.37 17.24
C ARG A 153 -10.44 -9.81 17.89
N GLU A 154 -9.72 -10.62 18.66
CA GLU A 154 -8.45 -10.22 19.27
C GLU A 154 -7.37 -9.97 18.20
N ILE A 155 -7.32 -10.81 17.18
CA ILE A 155 -6.40 -10.64 16.04
C ILE A 155 -6.73 -9.34 15.29
N GLU A 156 -8.00 -9.07 14.98
CA GLU A 156 -8.43 -7.88 14.25
C GLU A 156 -8.18 -6.58 15.04
N LEU A 157 -8.37 -6.59 16.36
CA LEU A 157 -8.07 -5.44 17.20
C LEU A 157 -6.56 -5.15 17.26
N CYS A 158 -5.73 -6.17 17.34
CA CYS A 158 -4.28 -6.02 17.27
C CYS A 158 -3.83 -5.53 15.88
N GLU A 159 -4.39 -6.09 14.79
CA GLU A 159 -4.16 -5.63 13.42
C GLU A 159 -4.50 -4.14 13.28
N MET A 160 -5.71 -3.75 13.69
CA MET A 160 -6.16 -2.37 13.64
C MET A 160 -5.19 -1.44 14.38
N SER A 161 -4.73 -1.82 15.57
CA SER A 161 -3.82 -1.01 16.39
C SER A 161 -2.47 -0.79 15.70
N ILE A 162 -1.90 -1.82 15.07
CA ILE A 162 -0.61 -1.74 14.37
C ILE A 162 -0.74 -0.94 13.08
N VAL A 163 -1.70 -1.32 12.24
CA VAL A 163 -1.87 -0.71 10.92
C VAL A 163 -2.24 0.77 11.03
N SER A 164 -3.09 1.14 12.00
CA SER A 164 -3.46 2.54 12.24
C SER A 164 -2.25 3.40 12.61
N GLN A 165 -1.34 2.92 13.45
CA GLN A 165 -0.10 3.63 13.77
C GLN A 165 0.75 3.87 12.50
N CYS A 166 0.93 2.85 11.67
CA CYS A 166 1.67 2.98 10.42
C CYS A 166 0.99 3.96 9.44
N LEU A 167 -0.33 3.95 9.35
CA LEU A 167 -1.09 4.82 8.44
C LEU A 167 -1.10 6.27 8.90
N MET A 168 -1.16 6.54 10.21
CA MET A 168 -1.27 7.88 10.77
C MET A 168 0.09 8.57 10.99
N ALA A 169 1.17 7.80 11.02
CA ALA A 169 2.51 8.26 11.37
C ALA A 169 3.02 9.43 10.50
N HIS A 170 2.63 9.49 9.24
CA HIS A 170 2.96 10.57 8.33
C HIS A 170 1.67 11.12 7.73
N GLY A 171 1.13 12.17 8.36
CA GLY A 171 0.08 12.97 7.74
C GLY A 171 0.58 13.48 6.38
N HIS A 172 -0.19 13.26 5.30
CA HIS A 172 0.10 13.92 4.03
C HIS A 172 0.05 15.43 4.26
N PRO A 173 1.12 16.17 4.01
CA PRO A 173 1.03 17.62 3.97
C PRO A 173 0.19 17.98 2.73
N ARG A 174 -1.13 18.14 2.90
CA ARG A 174 -1.90 18.94 1.95
C ARG A 174 -1.26 20.32 1.96
N ARG A 175 -0.99 20.90 0.79
CA ARG A 175 -0.59 22.30 0.70
C ARG A 175 -1.57 23.12 1.56
N GLY A 176 -1.07 23.75 2.64
CA GLY A 176 -1.89 24.55 3.56
C GLY A 176 -2.50 23.83 4.77
N SER A 177 -2.33 22.53 4.96
CA SER A 177 -2.81 21.88 6.18
C SER A 177 -1.82 22.03 7.33
N HIS A 178 -2.31 22.30 8.53
CA HIS A 178 -1.52 22.29 9.75
C HIS A 178 -0.90 20.90 9.92
N ARG A 179 0.42 20.86 10.11
CA ARG A 179 1.11 19.61 10.45
C ARG A 179 0.66 19.18 11.85
N PRO A 180 0.35 17.89 12.08
CA PRO A 180 0.05 17.43 13.43
C PRO A 180 1.20 17.76 14.39
N PRO A 181 0.90 18.03 15.69
CA PRO A 181 1.92 18.35 16.70
C PRO A 181 3.04 17.29 16.79
N TRP A 182 2.73 16.02 16.52
CA TRP A 182 3.66 14.91 16.57
C TRP A 182 4.50 14.73 15.29
N HIS A 183 4.38 15.61 14.30
CA HIS A 183 5.10 15.48 13.04
C HIS A 183 6.63 15.44 13.24
N ALA A 184 7.16 16.20 14.19
CA ALA A 184 8.59 16.19 14.48
C ALA A 184 9.05 14.85 15.08
N ALA A 185 8.22 14.23 15.92
CA ALA A 185 8.51 12.93 16.52
C ALA A 185 8.48 11.77 15.51
N THR A 186 7.82 11.96 14.36
CA THR A 186 7.69 10.93 13.31
C THR A 186 8.66 11.16 12.14
N ALA A 187 9.59 12.14 12.24
CA ALA A 187 10.49 12.49 11.16
C ALA A 187 11.61 11.45 10.96
N ASP A 188 12.03 10.79 12.04
CA ASP A 188 13.04 9.73 12.02
C ASP A 188 12.35 8.37 11.91
N LEU A 189 12.58 7.68 10.79
CA LEU A 189 11.96 6.41 10.48
C LEU A 189 12.37 5.30 11.46
N ASP A 190 13.65 5.25 11.85
CA ASP A 190 14.14 4.19 12.75
C ASP A 190 13.59 4.36 14.16
N VAL A 191 13.52 5.60 14.64
CA VAL A 191 12.88 5.93 15.93
C VAL A 191 11.41 5.55 15.89
N LEU A 192 10.72 5.85 14.79
CA LEU A 192 9.30 5.55 14.63
C LEU A 192 9.03 4.04 14.56
N VAL A 193 9.82 3.30 13.79
CA VAL A 193 9.75 1.82 13.72
C VAL A 193 9.95 1.22 15.11
N ALA A 194 11.00 1.64 15.82
CA ALA A 194 11.31 1.14 17.16
C ALA A 194 10.18 1.43 18.18
N HIS A 195 9.58 2.64 18.08
CA HIS A 195 8.45 3.02 18.94
C HIS A 195 7.21 2.15 18.67
N ILE A 196 6.79 2.05 17.39
CA ILE A 196 5.61 1.27 17.00
C ILE A 196 5.77 -0.19 17.41
N LEU A 197 6.96 -0.77 17.21
CA LEU A 197 7.24 -2.14 17.61
C LEU A 197 7.14 -2.34 19.11
N ARG A 198 7.81 -1.49 19.90
CA ARG A 198 7.78 -1.58 21.35
C ARG A 198 6.36 -1.52 21.90
N PHE A 199 5.59 -0.54 21.42
CA PHE A 199 4.20 -0.35 21.83
C PHE A 199 3.31 -1.51 21.42
N SER A 200 3.43 -1.97 20.17
CA SER A 200 2.62 -3.05 19.62
C SER A 200 2.93 -4.39 20.28
N LEU A 201 4.22 -4.72 20.48
CA LEU A 201 4.61 -5.97 21.14
C LEU A 201 4.19 -6.01 22.61
N ALA A 202 4.27 -4.88 23.33
CA ALA A 202 3.76 -4.80 24.70
C ALA A 202 2.25 -5.05 24.74
N GLY A 203 1.48 -4.44 23.82
CA GLY A 203 0.04 -4.67 23.71
C GLY A 203 -0.31 -6.11 23.33
N ILE A 204 0.39 -6.69 22.35
CA ILE A 204 0.20 -8.08 21.93
C ILE A 204 0.48 -9.03 23.10
N ASN A 205 1.56 -8.81 23.85
CA ASN A 205 1.90 -9.65 25.02
C ASN A 205 0.81 -9.57 26.11
N ALA A 206 0.26 -8.38 26.37
CA ALA A 206 -0.86 -8.22 27.32
C ALA A 206 -2.12 -8.96 26.87
N VAL A 207 -2.45 -8.89 25.57
CA VAL A 207 -3.58 -9.64 24.99
C VAL A 207 -3.33 -11.14 25.08
N ARG A 208 -2.12 -11.62 24.74
CA ARG A 208 -1.75 -13.02 24.85
C ARG A 208 -1.89 -13.53 26.28
N GLN A 209 -1.39 -12.79 27.25
CA GLN A 209 -1.53 -13.16 28.68
C GLN A 209 -2.99 -13.31 29.08
N SER A 210 -3.87 -12.39 28.66
CA SER A 210 -5.32 -12.50 28.90
C SER A 210 -5.95 -13.75 28.26
N ILE A 211 -5.41 -14.19 27.10
CA ILE A 211 -5.86 -15.42 26.43
C ILE A 211 -5.41 -16.64 27.26
N ASP A 212 -4.14 -16.68 27.69
CA ASP A 212 -3.58 -17.78 28.47
C ASP A 212 -4.31 -17.91 29.83
N ASP A 213 -4.60 -16.80 30.53
CA ASP A 213 -5.34 -16.77 31.80
C ASP A 213 -6.79 -17.31 31.63
N ARG A 214 -7.44 -17.00 30.51
CA ARG A 214 -8.77 -17.53 30.17
C ARG A 214 -8.75 -19.04 29.93
N GLY A 215 -7.72 -19.54 29.25
CA GLY A 215 -7.53 -20.98 29.01
C GLY A 215 -7.22 -21.78 30.28
N ALA A 216 -6.52 -21.18 31.25
CA ALA A 216 -6.20 -21.81 32.53
C ALA A 216 -7.42 -21.90 33.49
N SER A 217 -8.50 -21.17 33.20
CA SER A 217 -9.71 -21.11 34.03
C SER A 217 -10.81 -22.10 33.58
N HIS A 218 -10.54 -22.90 32.58
CA HIS A 218 -11.41 -23.96 32.03
C HIS A 218 -10.73 -25.31 32.11
#